data_e168cac3d5740e7cdd4eadcf3cc655e7
#
_entry.id   e168cac3d5740e7cdd4eadcf3cc655e7
#
_cell.length_a   1.000
_cell.length_b   1.000
_cell.length_c   1.000
_cell.angle_alpha   90.00
_cell.angle_beta   90.00
_cell.angle_gamma   90.00
#
_symmetry.space_group_name_H-M   'P 1'
#
loop_
_entity.id
_entity.type
_entity.pdbx_description
1 polymer ?
#
loop_
_entity_poly.entity_id
_entity_poly.type
_entity_poly.pdbx_seq_one_letter_code
_entity_poly.pdbx_strand_id
1 'polypeptide(L)'
;MLLTGVVLVHRNQLFRDSLRQLLRNLRYSVVTEGVSLGAVLASGTLPDQVEIGWRLHPDAWGQGYAAEAAAGPIAGVIVQLGGQTPLGLAQALKDEGVPIVGTSPEAIDLAEDRGAFGRVLSEAGLPAPKHGTAYSVEEALGVARSIGYPVLVRPSYVLGGRGMEIVYDEKTLHGYITRATQLSPEHPVLVDRFLEDAIEIDVDALCDGNEVYIGGVMEHIEEAGIHSGDSACALPPVTLGRSDIEAVRKATEAIAHGVGVVGLLNVQYALKDDVLYVLEANPRASRTVPFVSKATAVPLAKACARIMLGASISQLREEGVLDRTGDGANPAPSVPIAVKEAVLPFHRFRRADGSGVDSLLGPEMKSTGEVMGIDHDFGSAFAKSQTAAYGSLPASGTVFVSVANRDKRSLVFPVKRLADLGFRVLATDGTAEMLRRNGIPCDVVRKHFEEPGEGRPAMSAIDAILAGEVDMVINTPYGNSGPRIDGYEIRSAAVSASIPCVTTVQGASAAVQGIEAGIRGDIGVRSLQELHSQLGNGK
;
A
#
# COMPACT_ATOMS: atom_id res chain seq x y z
N MET A 1 -6.26 35.44 27.79
CA MET A 1 -6.31 34.08 27.34
C MET A 1 -5.85 34.12 25.89
N LEU A 2 -4.61 33.71 25.61
CA LEU A 2 -4.08 33.70 24.24
C LEU A 2 -4.69 32.46 23.51
N LEU A 3 -5.55 32.72 22.54
CA LEU A 3 -6.08 31.67 21.68
C LEU A 3 -4.96 31.24 20.73
N THR A 4 -4.48 30.02 20.88
CA THR A 4 -3.50 29.42 19.98
C THR A 4 -4.26 28.52 19.00
N GLY A 5 -4.10 28.75 17.71
CA GLY A 5 -4.76 27.97 16.67
C GLY A 5 -3.78 27.14 15.86
N VAL A 6 -4.21 25.98 15.41
CA VAL A 6 -3.50 25.12 14.45
C VAL A 6 -4.38 24.92 13.22
N VAL A 7 -3.83 25.06 12.03
CA VAL A 7 -4.54 24.82 10.77
C VAL A 7 -4.16 23.45 10.22
N LEU A 8 -5.14 22.58 10.03
CA LEU A 8 -4.99 21.26 9.40
C LEU A 8 -5.65 21.26 8.02
N VAL A 9 -4.95 20.84 6.98
CA VAL A 9 -5.48 20.75 5.62
C VAL A 9 -5.70 19.29 5.23
N HIS A 10 -6.94 18.92 4.87
CA HIS A 10 -7.27 17.52 4.51
C HIS A 10 -8.33 17.41 3.39
N ARG A 11 -8.19 16.40 2.51
CA ARG A 11 -9.10 16.17 1.36
C ARG A 11 -10.28 15.24 1.65
N ASN A 12 -10.19 14.32 2.61
CA ASN A 12 -11.16 13.23 2.82
C ASN A 12 -12.46 13.71 3.51
N GLN A 13 -13.61 13.44 2.88
CA GLN A 13 -14.95 13.82 3.39
C GLN A 13 -15.28 13.13 4.72
N LEU A 14 -15.02 11.81 4.82
CA LEU A 14 -15.34 11.04 6.03
C LEU A 14 -14.55 11.51 7.25
N PHE A 15 -13.28 11.88 7.05
CA PHE A 15 -12.47 12.44 8.12
C PHE A 15 -13.04 13.77 8.61
N ARG A 16 -13.46 14.65 7.70
CA ARG A 16 -14.08 15.93 8.07
C ARG A 16 -15.39 15.75 8.80
N ASP A 17 -16.23 14.80 8.39
CA ASP A 17 -17.52 14.53 9.01
C ASP A 17 -17.34 13.92 10.41
N SER A 18 -16.37 13.04 10.58
CA SER A 18 -15.99 12.48 11.89
C SER A 18 -15.46 13.58 12.84
N LEU A 19 -14.62 14.46 12.32
CA LEU A 19 -14.07 15.58 13.08
C LEU A 19 -15.16 16.58 13.47
N ARG A 20 -16.10 16.89 12.56
CA ARG A 20 -17.28 17.72 12.84
C ARG A 20 -18.13 17.15 13.99
N GLN A 21 -18.34 15.84 13.98
CA GLN A 21 -19.13 15.18 15.02
C GLN A 21 -18.40 15.20 16.36
N LEU A 22 -17.09 15.02 16.36
CA LEU A 22 -16.26 15.14 17.56
C LEU A 22 -16.32 16.55 18.13
N LEU A 23 -16.19 17.58 17.32
CA LEU A 23 -16.26 18.98 17.72
C LEU A 23 -17.63 19.35 18.31
N ARG A 24 -18.72 18.87 17.70
CA ARG A 24 -20.08 19.04 18.24
C ARG A 24 -20.26 18.38 19.61
N ASN A 25 -19.70 17.18 19.77
CA ASN A 25 -19.75 16.45 21.04
C ASN A 25 -18.96 17.17 22.16
N LEU A 26 -17.93 17.93 21.80
CA LEU A 26 -17.14 18.75 22.72
C LEU A 26 -17.74 20.15 23.00
N ARG A 27 -18.96 20.44 22.52
CA ARG A 27 -19.69 21.69 22.67
C ARG A 27 -19.07 22.91 21.98
N TYR A 28 -18.34 22.72 20.90
CA TYR A 28 -17.79 23.81 20.10
C TYR A 28 -18.67 24.14 18.89
N SER A 29 -18.75 25.42 18.55
CA SER A 29 -19.53 25.88 17.40
C SER A 29 -18.69 25.80 16.13
N VAL A 30 -19.16 25.06 15.13
CA VAL A 30 -18.55 25.06 13.78
C VAL A 30 -19.04 26.31 13.05
N VAL A 31 -18.13 27.21 12.72
CA VAL A 31 -18.46 28.57 12.26
C VAL A 31 -18.78 28.63 10.76
N THR A 32 -18.32 27.70 9.90
CA THR A 32 -18.67 27.71 8.48
C THR A 32 -18.67 26.32 7.83
N GLU A 33 -19.54 26.13 6.85
CA GLU A 33 -19.60 24.98 5.95
C GLU A 33 -19.27 25.39 4.52
N GLY A 34 -18.27 24.80 3.92
CA GLY A 34 -17.92 25.04 2.52
C GLY A 34 -17.14 23.88 1.89
N VAL A 35 -17.24 23.68 0.57
CA VAL A 35 -16.76 22.50 -0.13
C VAL A 35 -15.57 22.78 -1.03
N SER A 36 -14.35 22.52 -0.67
CA SER A 36 -13.19 21.95 -1.36
C SER A 36 -11.85 22.38 -0.81
N LEU A 37 -11.03 21.85 -0.24
CA LEU A 37 -9.84 22.07 0.59
C LEU A 37 -10.25 22.41 2.03
N GLY A 38 -10.38 21.35 2.85
CA GLY A 38 -10.62 21.55 4.27
C GLY A 38 -9.35 22.07 4.94
N ALA A 39 -9.38 23.31 5.38
CA ALA A 39 -8.47 23.77 6.41
C ALA A 39 -9.13 23.53 7.76
N VAL A 40 -8.40 22.95 8.70
CA VAL A 40 -8.86 22.75 10.08
C VAL A 40 -8.03 23.65 10.97
N LEU A 41 -8.69 24.51 11.72
CA LEU A 41 -8.07 25.30 12.77
C LEU A 41 -8.26 24.59 14.11
N ALA A 42 -7.18 24.34 14.81
CA ALA A 42 -7.21 23.97 16.22
C ALA A 42 -6.89 25.21 17.07
N SER A 43 -7.76 25.57 17.98
CA SER A 43 -7.55 26.68 18.88
C SER A 43 -7.80 26.24 20.33
N GLY A 44 -6.87 26.56 21.21
CA GLY A 44 -6.99 26.32 22.64
C GLY A 44 -5.78 25.67 23.28
N THR A 45 -5.76 25.65 24.60
CA THR A 45 -4.83 24.87 25.41
C THR A 45 -5.50 23.57 25.83
N LEU A 46 -4.73 22.46 26.00
CA LEU A 46 -5.26 21.22 26.58
C LEU A 46 -5.87 21.49 27.98
N PRO A 47 -7.09 21.02 28.29
CA PRO A 47 -7.98 20.15 27.53
C PRO A 47 -8.91 20.85 26.54
N ASP A 48 -8.81 22.15 26.38
CA ASP A 48 -9.75 23.01 25.64
C ASP A 48 -9.33 23.27 24.19
N GLN A 49 -8.57 22.38 23.59
CA GLN A 49 -8.17 22.50 22.18
C GLN A 49 -9.34 22.19 21.25
N VAL A 50 -9.57 23.07 20.30
CA VAL A 50 -10.60 22.93 19.28
C VAL A 50 -9.96 22.95 17.90
N GLU A 51 -10.28 21.94 17.11
CA GLU A 51 -9.98 21.94 15.70
C GLU A 51 -11.18 22.50 14.94
N ILE A 52 -10.97 23.54 14.14
CA ILE A 52 -11.99 24.11 13.27
C ILE A 52 -11.59 23.85 11.83
N GLY A 53 -12.40 23.04 11.13
CA GLY A 53 -12.23 22.83 9.72
C GLY A 53 -13.22 23.64 8.91
N TRP A 54 -12.77 24.31 7.88
CA TRP A 54 -13.67 24.88 6.90
C TRP A 54 -13.24 24.54 5.47
N ARG A 55 -14.23 24.56 4.63
CA ARG A 55 -14.17 24.37 3.21
C ARG A 55 -14.77 25.61 2.59
N LEU A 56 -14.02 26.34 1.83
CA LEU A 56 -14.58 27.49 1.11
C LEU A 56 -15.29 27.00 -0.17
N HIS A 57 -16.54 27.41 -0.34
CA HIS A 57 -17.22 27.31 -1.62
C HIS A 57 -16.47 28.17 -2.65
N PRO A 58 -16.40 27.80 -3.96
CA PRO A 58 -15.74 28.62 -4.97
C PRO A 58 -16.16 30.10 -4.95
N ASP A 59 -17.42 30.39 -4.67
CA ASP A 59 -17.93 31.75 -4.59
C ASP A 59 -17.41 32.55 -3.39
N ALA A 60 -16.83 31.86 -2.39
CA ALA A 60 -16.19 32.47 -1.24
C ALA A 60 -14.66 32.66 -1.43
N TRP A 61 -14.11 32.22 -2.55
CA TRP A 61 -12.69 32.42 -2.86
C TRP A 61 -12.40 33.90 -3.09
N GLY A 62 -11.31 34.38 -2.52
CA GLY A 62 -10.94 35.80 -2.61
C GLY A 62 -11.71 36.73 -1.67
N GLN A 63 -12.65 36.22 -0.85
CA GLN A 63 -13.40 37.01 0.11
C GLN A 63 -12.68 37.23 1.46
N GLY A 64 -11.46 36.73 1.59
CA GLY A 64 -10.64 36.91 2.78
C GLY A 64 -11.01 36.03 4.00
N TYR A 65 -12.02 35.17 3.91
CA TYR A 65 -12.48 34.35 5.06
C TYR A 65 -11.40 33.43 5.63
N ALA A 66 -10.53 32.88 4.79
CA ALA A 66 -9.40 32.06 5.27
C ALA A 66 -8.37 32.94 6.01
N ALA A 67 -8.11 34.14 5.52
CA ALA A 67 -7.21 35.10 6.16
C ALA A 67 -7.80 35.64 7.46
N GLU A 68 -9.09 35.90 7.51
CA GLU A 68 -9.80 36.34 8.74
C GLU A 68 -9.78 35.25 9.82
N ALA A 69 -10.00 34.00 9.44
CA ALA A 69 -9.90 32.89 10.36
C ALA A 69 -8.46 32.64 10.85
N ALA A 70 -7.47 32.94 10.02
CA ALA A 70 -6.05 32.89 10.39
C ALA A 70 -5.57 34.15 11.15
N ALA A 71 -6.39 35.19 11.29
CA ALA A 71 -6.02 36.43 11.98
C ALA A 71 -5.96 36.29 13.53
N GLY A 72 -6.43 35.19 14.09
CA GLY A 72 -6.20 34.86 15.50
C GLY A 72 -4.74 34.37 15.75
N PRO A 73 -4.32 34.29 17.04
CA PRO A 73 -3.01 33.73 17.36
C PRO A 73 -2.98 32.23 16.98
N ILE A 74 -2.33 31.91 15.87
CA ILE A 74 -2.16 30.55 15.34
C ILE A 74 -0.84 30.00 15.88
N ALA A 75 -0.86 28.81 16.52
CA ALA A 75 0.35 28.11 16.94
C ALA A 75 1.11 27.57 15.73
N GLY A 76 0.42 27.17 14.69
CA GLY A 76 1.02 26.71 13.44
C GLY A 76 0.05 25.95 12.54
N VAL A 77 0.56 25.54 11.39
CA VAL A 77 -0.16 24.78 10.38
C VAL A 77 0.40 23.37 10.29
N ILE A 78 -0.48 22.38 10.38
CA ILE A 78 -0.14 20.97 10.14
C ILE A 78 -0.30 20.67 8.64
N VAL A 79 0.78 20.30 7.98
CA VAL A 79 0.80 19.96 6.54
C VAL A 79 0.86 18.44 6.27
N GLN A 80 1.31 17.63 7.24
CA GLN A 80 1.63 16.21 7.06
C GLN A 80 0.43 15.27 7.09
N LEU A 81 -0.75 15.72 7.52
CA LEU A 81 -1.95 14.87 7.62
C LEU A 81 -2.89 14.96 6.41
N GLY A 82 -2.52 15.69 5.37
CA GLY A 82 -3.37 15.97 4.21
C GLY A 82 -2.94 15.37 2.87
N GLY A 83 -1.88 14.61 2.82
CA GLY A 83 -1.27 14.11 1.58
C GLY A 83 -0.46 15.20 0.84
N GLN A 84 -0.21 15.02 -0.47
CA GLN A 84 0.72 15.87 -1.23
C GLN A 84 0.29 17.34 -1.40
N THR A 85 -1.01 17.62 -1.44
CA THR A 85 -1.46 19.01 -1.67
C THR A 85 -1.02 19.97 -0.56
N PRO A 86 -1.26 19.70 0.74
CA PRO A 86 -0.74 20.56 1.79
C PRO A 86 0.80 20.51 1.93
N LEU A 87 1.44 19.36 1.65
CA LEU A 87 2.90 19.28 1.62
C LEU A 87 3.49 20.23 0.60
N GLY A 88 2.96 20.26 -0.61
CA GLY A 88 3.40 21.19 -1.67
C GLY A 88 3.17 22.67 -1.35
N LEU A 89 2.38 23.00 -0.32
CA LEU A 89 2.19 24.36 0.17
C LEU A 89 3.12 24.72 1.35
N ALA A 90 3.80 23.75 1.94
CA ALA A 90 4.53 23.92 3.19
C ALA A 90 5.60 25.02 3.09
N GLN A 91 6.41 25.01 2.04
CA GLN A 91 7.47 25.99 1.84
C GLN A 91 6.88 27.41 1.60
N ALA A 92 5.87 27.52 0.74
CA ALA A 92 5.24 28.82 0.47
C ALA A 92 4.59 29.41 1.73
N LEU A 93 3.94 28.60 2.56
CA LEU A 93 3.39 29.06 3.83
C LEU A 93 4.49 29.53 4.79
N LYS A 94 5.61 28.81 4.86
CA LYS A 94 6.75 29.19 5.68
C LYS A 94 7.39 30.49 5.20
N ASP A 95 7.56 30.69 3.91
CA ASP A 95 8.12 31.90 3.30
C ASP A 95 7.26 33.15 3.61
N GLU A 96 5.93 32.96 3.71
CA GLU A 96 4.99 34.01 4.15
C GLU A 96 4.92 34.17 5.68
N GLY A 97 5.80 33.52 6.42
CA GLY A 97 5.92 33.63 7.87
C GLY A 97 4.86 32.82 8.65
N VAL A 98 4.14 31.91 8.03
CA VAL A 98 3.20 31.02 8.70
C VAL A 98 3.98 29.88 9.36
N PRO A 99 3.87 29.68 10.69
CA PRO A 99 4.60 28.62 11.37
C PRO A 99 4.06 27.25 10.95
N ILE A 100 4.96 26.37 10.50
CA ILE A 100 4.65 24.95 10.26
C ILE A 100 4.97 24.17 11.53
N VAL A 101 4.00 23.39 12.03
CA VAL A 101 4.20 22.50 13.17
C VAL A 101 4.37 21.06 12.71
N GLY A 102 5.21 20.31 13.39
CA GLY A 102 5.62 18.97 12.98
C GLY A 102 6.95 18.99 12.21
N THR A 103 7.14 18.06 11.30
CA THR A 103 8.34 17.99 10.45
C THR A 103 8.47 19.24 9.59
N SER A 104 9.66 19.84 9.58
CA SER A 104 9.90 21.06 8.81
C SER A 104 9.82 20.83 7.30
N PRO A 105 9.49 21.86 6.48
CA PRO A 105 9.51 21.74 5.03
C PRO A 105 10.87 21.24 4.49
N GLU A 106 11.98 21.69 5.07
CA GLU A 106 13.32 21.26 4.66
C GLU A 106 13.54 19.75 4.91
N ALA A 107 13.03 19.24 6.03
CA ALA A 107 13.12 17.81 6.35
C ALA A 107 12.20 16.97 5.43
N ILE A 108 11.06 17.52 5.03
CA ILE A 108 10.18 16.89 4.04
C ILE A 108 10.89 16.82 2.68
N ASP A 109 11.45 17.93 2.21
CA ASP A 109 12.18 18.00 0.95
C ASP A 109 13.41 17.08 0.95
N LEU A 110 14.12 16.98 2.09
CA LEU A 110 15.27 16.08 2.26
C LEU A 110 14.86 14.62 2.08
N ALA A 111 13.71 14.22 2.58
CA ALA A 111 13.20 12.86 2.42
C ALA A 111 12.69 12.57 1.00
N GLU A 112 12.17 13.58 0.29
CA GLU A 112 11.68 13.46 -1.10
C GLU A 112 12.82 13.56 -2.14
N ASP A 113 13.91 14.27 -1.84
CA ASP A 113 15.09 14.34 -2.71
C ASP A 113 15.96 13.08 -2.58
N ARG A 114 16.02 12.28 -3.65
CA ARG A 114 16.77 11.02 -3.65
C ARG A 114 18.24 11.16 -3.33
N GLY A 115 18.87 12.24 -3.78
CA GLY A 115 20.30 12.46 -3.53
C GLY A 115 20.56 12.82 -2.07
N ALA A 116 19.72 13.68 -1.49
CA ALA A 116 19.79 14.06 -0.08
C ALA A 116 19.44 12.88 0.83
N PHE A 117 18.33 12.19 0.54
CA PHE A 117 17.94 11.01 1.30
C PHE A 117 18.96 9.87 1.19
N GLY A 118 19.55 9.66 0.01
CA GLY A 118 20.64 8.70 -0.19
C GLY A 118 21.86 8.97 0.69
N ARG A 119 22.18 10.25 0.97
CA ARG A 119 23.24 10.60 1.93
C ARG A 119 22.86 10.22 3.37
N VAL A 120 21.62 10.51 3.79
CA VAL A 120 21.11 10.08 5.11
C VAL A 120 21.23 8.56 5.28
N LEU A 121 20.81 7.78 4.27
CA LEU A 121 20.94 6.32 4.32
C LEU A 121 22.39 5.87 4.38
N SER A 122 23.27 6.47 3.59
CA SER A 122 24.71 6.16 3.59
C SER A 122 25.37 6.45 4.93
N GLU A 123 25.06 7.59 5.55
CA GLU A 123 25.57 7.96 6.88
C GLU A 123 25.06 7.01 7.98
N ALA A 124 23.83 6.53 7.84
CA ALA A 124 23.25 5.53 8.74
C ALA A 124 23.68 4.08 8.44
N GLY A 125 24.45 3.85 7.36
CA GLY A 125 24.86 2.51 6.93
C GLY A 125 23.71 1.64 6.43
N LEU A 126 22.61 2.26 5.95
CA LEU A 126 21.42 1.57 5.49
C LEU A 126 21.47 1.31 3.97
N PRO A 127 21.28 0.05 3.52
CA PRO A 127 21.26 -0.27 2.10
C PRO A 127 20.05 0.35 1.39
N ALA A 128 20.26 0.82 0.16
CA ALA A 128 19.22 1.18 -0.79
C ALA A 128 19.49 0.51 -2.14
N PRO A 129 18.47 0.28 -2.99
CA PRO A 129 18.69 -0.21 -4.34
C PRO A 129 19.63 0.72 -5.11
N LYS A 130 20.55 0.16 -5.89
CA LYS A 130 21.39 0.94 -6.80
C LYS A 130 20.50 1.71 -7.76
N HIS A 131 20.81 2.97 -7.99
CA HIS A 131 20.01 3.84 -8.86
C HIS A 131 20.87 4.82 -9.64
N GLY A 132 20.25 5.45 -10.62
CA GLY A 132 20.82 6.57 -11.36
C GLY A 132 19.74 7.41 -12.03
N THR A 133 20.13 8.60 -12.43
CA THR A 133 19.27 9.58 -13.12
C THR A 133 19.74 9.72 -14.55
N ALA A 134 18.82 9.82 -15.50
CA ALA A 134 19.12 9.93 -16.92
C ALA A 134 18.25 11.01 -17.59
N TYR A 135 18.87 11.82 -18.44
CA TYR A 135 18.22 12.85 -19.25
C TYR A 135 18.11 12.45 -20.73
N SER A 136 18.74 11.32 -21.10
CA SER A 136 18.70 10.77 -22.45
C SER A 136 18.55 9.27 -22.45
N VAL A 137 18.22 8.70 -23.62
CA VAL A 137 18.16 7.26 -23.83
C VAL A 137 19.51 6.60 -23.55
N GLU A 138 20.60 7.21 -24.07
CA GLU A 138 21.98 6.71 -23.92
C GLU A 138 22.41 6.67 -22.45
N GLU A 139 22.09 7.74 -21.69
CA GLU A 139 22.36 7.80 -20.25
C GLU A 139 21.58 6.72 -19.49
N ALA A 140 20.26 6.55 -19.78
CA ALA A 140 19.45 5.53 -19.15
C ALA A 140 19.96 4.11 -19.41
N LEU A 141 20.37 3.80 -20.65
CA LEU A 141 21.00 2.55 -21.02
C LEU A 141 22.33 2.36 -20.28
N GLY A 142 23.15 3.40 -20.17
CA GLY A 142 24.40 3.41 -19.43
C GLY A 142 24.19 3.09 -17.94
N VAL A 143 23.24 3.75 -17.31
CA VAL A 143 22.84 3.48 -15.91
C VAL A 143 22.36 2.03 -15.76
N ALA A 144 21.42 1.58 -16.59
CA ALA A 144 20.87 0.24 -16.50
C ALA A 144 21.94 -0.86 -16.68
N ARG A 145 22.91 -0.68 -17.59
CA ARG A 145 24.05 -1.58 -17.74
C ARG A 145 24.92 -1.64 -16.49
N SER A 146 25.12 -0.49 -15.82
CA SER A 146 25.96 -0.42 -14.64
C SER A 146 25.34 -1.06 -13.40
N ILE A 147 24.02 -0.96 -13.26
CA ILE A 147 23.28 -1.49 -12.09
C ILE A 147 22.72 -2.91 -12.35
N GLY A 148 22.59 -3.30 -13.62
CA GLY A 148 22.06 -4.59 -14.06
C GLY A 148 20.54 -4.63 -14.17
N TYR A 149 20.03 -5.52 -15.05
CA TYR A 149 18.59 -5.77 -15.19
C TYR A 149 18.09 -6.82 -14.20
N PRO A 150 16.79 -6.83 -13.86
CA PRO A 150 15.78 -5.86 -14.25
C PRO A 150 15.94 -4.52 -13.54
N VAL A 151 15.39 -3.47 -14.16
CA VAL A 151 15.35 -2.11 -13.60
C VAL A 151 13.92 -1.60 -13.51
N LEU A 152 13.64 -0.80 -12.50
CA LEU A 152 12.44 -0.02 -12.39
C LEU A 152 12.71 1.38 -12.95
N VAL A 153 11.92 1.79 -13.93
CA VAL A 153 12.04 3.11 -14.55
C VAL A 153 10.83 3.95 -14.20
N ARG A 154 11.08 5.21 -13.86
CA ARG A 154 10.03 6.14 -13.51
C ARG A 154 10.35 7.56 -14.00
N PRO A 155 9.33 8.31 -14.48
CA PRO A 155 9.48 9.75 -14.69
C PRO A 155 9.70 10.45 -13.34
N SER A 156 10.43 11.54 -13.31
CA SER A 156 10.50 12.40 -12.12
C SER A 156 9.16 13.10 -11.88
N TYR A 157 8.87 13.37 -10.60
CA TYR A 157 7.68 14.15 -10.17
C TYR A 157 6.32 13.51 -10.49
N VAL A 158 6.22 12.18 -10.51
CA VAL A 158 4.94 11.48 -10.64
C VAL A 158 4.42 11.01 -9.29
N LEU A 159 3.08 11.00 -9.14
CA LEU A 159 2.39 10.54 -7.95
C LEU A 159 1.74 9.18 -8.19
N GLY A 160 1.74 8.30 -7.16
CA GLY A 160 1.07 7.00 -7.23
C GLY A 160 1.67 6.07 -8.27
N GLY A 161 2.99 6.16 -8.51
CA GLY A 161 3.71 5.30 -9.45
C GLY A 161 3.33 5.48 -10.92
N ARG A 162 2.64 6.57 -11.28
CA ARG A 162 2.15 6.79 -12.64
C ARG A 162 3.27 6.77 -13.67
N GLY A 163 3.09 5.94 -14.69
CA GLY A 163 4.07 5.77 -15.75
C GLY A 163 5.34 5.01 -15.35
N MET A 164 5.38 4.38 -14.18
CA MET A 164 6.48 3.48 -13.80
C MET A 164 6.37 2.14 -14.51
N GLU A 165 7.51 1.56 -14.89
CA GLU A 165 7.57 0.27 -15.58
C GLU A 165 8.79 -0.53 -15.14
N ILE A 166 8.59 -1.85 -14.91
CA ILE A 166 9.69 -2.80 -14.67
C ILE A 166 10.20 -3.26 -16.03
N VAL A 167 11.49 -3.08 -16.26
CA VAL A 167 12.14 -3.32 -17.55
C VAL A 167 13.21 -4.39 -17.42
N TYR A 168 13.14 -5.40 -18.28
CA TYR A 168 13.99 -6.59 -18.22
C TYR A 168 15.14 -6.59 -19.24
N ASP A 169 15.10 -5.72 -20.24
CA ASP A 169 16.09 -5.66 -21.32
C ASP A 169 16.24 -4.25 -21.91
N GLU A 170 17.33 -4.06 -22.67
CA GLU A 170 17.64 -2.77 -23.30
C GLU A 170 16.61 -2.32 -24.33
N LYS A 171 16.02 -3.24 -25.07
CA LYS A 171 15.03 -2.92 -26.11
C LYS A 171 13.77 -2.33 -25.49
N THR A 172 13.29 -2.92 -24.42
CA THR A 172 12.13 -2.44 -23.67
C THR A 172 12.43 -1.10 -23.01
N LEU A 173 13.64 -0.94 -22.42
CA LEU A 173 14.09 0.31 -21.84
C LEU A 173 14.11 1.45 -22.86
N HIS A 174 14.69 1.21 -24.03
CA HIS A 174 14.71 2.18 -25.12
C HIS A 174 13.29 2.64 -25.51
N GLY A 175 12.37 1.70 -25.69
CA GLY A 175 10.98 1.99 -26.00
C GLY A 175 10.27 2.80 -24.92
N TYR A 176 10.53 2.49 -23.64
CA TYR A 176 10.00 3.23 -22.49
C TYR A 176 10.50 4.69 -22.48
N ILE A 177 11.82 4.89 -22.52
CA ILE A 177 12.43 6.22 -22.45
C ILE A 177 11.95 7.10 -23.62
N THR A 178 11.84 6.54 -24.83
CA THR A 178 11.32 7.28 -25.99
C THR A 178 9.91 7.81 -25.75
N ARG A 179 9.04 7.04 -25.08
CA ARG A 179 7.69 7.50 -24.70
C ARG A 179 7.74 8.50 -23.55
N ALA A 180 8.54 8.26 -22.53
CA ALA A 180 8.65 9.10 -21.34
C ALA A 180 9.21 10.50 -21.65
N THR A 181 10.25 10.59 -22.47
CA THR A 181 10.85 11.87 -22.87
C THR A 181 9.94 12.70 -23.79
N GLN A 182 9.04 12.07 -24.55
CA GLN A 182 7.99 12.79 -25.28
C GLN A 182 6.95 13.42 -24.34
N LEU A 183 6.69 12.83 -23.19
CA LEU A 183 5.72 13.32 -22.20
C LEU A 183 6.30 14.41 -21.30
N SER A 184 7.60 14.40 -21.03
CA SER A 184 8.28 15.34 -20.13
C SER A 184 9.75 15.55 -20.51
N PRO A 185 10.02 16.37 -21.57
CA PRO A 185 11.38 16.54 -22.09
C PRO A 185 12.37 17.21 -21.11
N GLU A 186 11.86 17.99 -20.15
CA GLU A 186 12.67 18.78 -19.22
C GLU A 186 12.99 18.06 -17.92
N HIS A 187 12.39 16.87 -17.68
CA HIS A 187 12.56 16.14 -16.43
C HIS A 187 13.32 14.83 -16.64
N PRO A 188 14.26 14.51 -15.74
CA PRO A 188 15.01 13.27 -15.82
C PRO A 188 14.13 12.05 -15.57
N VAL A 189 14.57 10.90 -16.10
CA VAL A 189 14.05 9.59 -15.78
C VAL A 189 14.94 8.96 -14.70
N LEU A 190 14.33 8.38 -13.70
CA LEU A 190 15.02 7.62 -12.66
C LEU A 190 15.06 6.14 -13.04
N VAL A 191 16.21 5.51 -12.87
CA VAL A 191 16.46 4.10 -13.17
C VAL A 191 16.98 3.44 -11.89
N ASP A 192 16.19 2.55 -11.31
CA ASP A 192 16.51 1.88 -10.07
C ASP A 192 16.72 0.38 -10.31
N ARG A 193 17.62 -0.27 -9.58
CA ARG A 193 17.70 -1.73 -9.53
C ARG A 193 16.39 -2.28 -9.00
N PHE A 194 15.71 -3.11 -9.77
CA PHE A 194 14.52 -3.80 -9.31
C PHE A 194 14.90 -5.05 -8.50
N LEU A 195 14.27 -5.21 -7.34
CA LEU A 195 14.50 -6.33 -6.42
C LEU A 195 13.40 -7.38 -6.61
N GLU A 196 13.61 -8.30 -7.57
CA GLU A 196 12.65 -9.39 -7.81
C GLU A 196 12.53 -10.31 -6.61
N ASP A 197 11.33 -10.83 -6.37
CA ASP A 197 11.02 -11.80 -5.30
C ASP A 197 11.38 -11.28 -3.89
N ALA A 198 11.47 -9.96 -3.69
CA ALA A 198 11.70 -9.37 -2.38
C ALA A 198 10.37 -9.26 -1.61
N ILE A 199 10.45 -9.41 -0.29
CA ILE A 199 9.32 -9.14 0.61
C ILE A 199 9.26 -7.64 0.85
N GLU A 200 8.14 -7.00 0.49
CA GLU A 200 7.92 -5.59 0.79
C GLU A 200 7.37 -5.43 2.21
N ILE A 201 7.86 -4.41 2.91
CA ILE A 201 7.50 -4.13 4.31
C ILE A 201 7.18 -2.65 4.42
N ASP A 202 6.00 -2.33 4.92
CA ASP A 202 5.60 -0.97 5.26
C ASP A 202 5.66 -0.77 6.78
N VAL A 203 6.14 0.38 7.21
CA VAL A 203 6.19 0.77 8.63
C VAL A 203 5.54 2.12 8.81
N ASP A 204 4.57 2.21 9.71
CA ASP A 204 4.07 3.49 10.20
C ASP A 204 4.63 3.75 11.60
N ALA A 205 5.27 4.89 11.78
CA ALA A 205 5.90 5.29 13.04
C ALA A 205 5.55 6.72 13.44
N LEU A 206 5.69 7.02 14.73
CA LEU A 206 5.67 8.35 15.30
C LEU A 206 7.07 8.71 15.78
N CYS A 207 7.46 9.97 15.63
CA CYS A 207 8.70 10.51 16.19
C CYS A 207 8.41 11.87 16.82
N ASP A 208 8.91 12.11 18.03
CA ASP A 208 8.81 13.41 18.72
C ASP A 208 10.12 14.24 18.64
N GLY A 209 11.06 13.77 17.79
CA GLY A 209 12.41 14.31 17.67
C GLY A 209 13.44 13.62 18.57
N ASN A 210 13.02 12.88 19.59
CA ASN A 210 13.88 12.16 20.52
C ASN A 210 13.59 10.65 20.56
N GLU A 211 12.32 10.28 20.70
CA GLU A 211 11.86 8.90 20.75
C GLU A 211 11.08 8.55 19.46
N VAL A 212 11.22 7.31 19.00
CA VAL A 212 10.42 6.74 17.91
C VAL A 212 9.51 5.66 18.47
N TYR A 213 8.23 5.73 18.14
CA TYR A 213 7.22 4.72 18.44
C TYR A 213 6.79 4.05 17.14
N ILE A 214 7.07 2.77 16.99
CA ILE A 214 6.60 1.99 15.85
C ILE A 214 5.10 1.73 16.03
N GLY A 215 4.28 2.28 15.16
CA GLY A 215 2.84 2.05 15.18
C GLY A 215 2.46 0.65 14.71
N GLY A 216 3.16 0.14 13.70
CA GLY A 216 3.02 -1.21 13.18
C GLY A 216 4.01 -1.49 12.06
N VAL A 217 4.41 -2.77 11.97
CA VAL A 217 5.19 -3.33 10.86
C VAL A 217 4.24 -4.21 10.05
N MET A 218 4.08 -3.91 8.79
CA MET A 218 3.18 -4.60 7.85
C MET A 218 3.99 -5.37 6.83
N GLU A 219 3.71 -6.65 6.69
CA GLU A 219 4.30 -7.52 5.66
C GLU A 219 3.34 -7.61 4.48
N HIS A 220 3.82 -7.28 3.28
CA HIS A 220 3.03 -7.42 2.06
C HIS A 220 2.89 -8.88 1.66
N ILE A 221 1.72 -9.24 1.14
CA ILE A 221 1.43 -10.58 0.65
C ILE A 221 2.02 -10.77 -0.74
N GLU A 222 1.81 -9.81 -1.63
CA GLU A 222 2.42 -9.81 -2.95
C GLU A 222 3.89 -9.37 -2.84
N GLU A 223 4.69 -9.84 -3.78
CA GLU A 223 6.11 -9.49 -3.90
C GLU A 223 6.33 -8.01 -4.22
N ALA A 224 7.50 -7.46 -3.88
CA ALA A 224 7.88 -6.09 -4.20
C ALA A 224 7.78 -5.79 -5.70
N GLY A 225 7.35 -4.57 -6.02
CA GLY A 225 7.10 -4.11 -7.38
C GLY A 225 5.63 -3.92 -7.74
N ILE A 226 4.74 -4.36 -6.86
CA ILE A 226 3.33 -3.95 -6.86
C ILE A 226 3.21 -2.74 -5.94
N HIS A 227 2.51 -1.69 -6.38
CA HIS A 227 2.34 -0.49 -5.57
C HIS A 227 1.74 -0.84 -4.20
N SER A 228 2.32 -0.31 -3.11
CA SER A 228 1.91 -0.62 -1.73
C SER A 228 0.43 -0.37 -1.44
N GLY A 229 -0.19 0.59 -2.15
CA GLY A 229 -1.63 0.83 -2.10
C GLY A 229 -2.49 -0.26 -2.73
N ASP A 230 -1.93 -1.08 -3.62
CA ASP A 230 -2.61 -2.15 -4.36
C ASP A 230 -2.32 -3.54 -3.78
N SER A 231 -1.24 -3.68 -3.00
CA SER A 231 -0.87 -4.91 -2.35
C SER A 231 -1.70 -5.14 -1.09
N ALA A 232 -2.03 -6.41 -0.82
CA ALA A 232 -2.53 -6.81 0.48
C ALA A 232 -1.36 -6.84 1.49
N CYS A 233 -1.63 -6.53 2.76
CA CYS A 233 -0.60 -6.64 3.80
C CYS A 233 -1.16 -7.15 5.13
N ALA A 234 -0.33 -7.89 5.85
CA ALA A 234 -0.65 -8.45 7.16
C ALA A 234 0.01 -7.66 8.30
N LEU A 235 -0.72 -7.44 9.37
CA LEU A 235 -0.27 -6.80 10.60
C LEU A 235 -0.77 -7.63 11.82
N PRO A 236 0.12 -8.12 12.69
CA PRO A 236 1.57 -8.13 12.56
C PRO A 236 2.06 -9.00 11.39
N PRO A 237 3.36 -8.90 11.04
CA PRO A 237 4.00 -9.76 10.05
C PRO A 237 3.80 -11.25 10.35
N VAL A 238 3.62 -12.05 9.30
CA VAL A 238 3.31 -13.49 9.43
C VAL A 238 4.48 -14.40 9.07
N THR A 239 5.45 -13.92 8.29
CA THR A 239 6.64 -14.70 7.89
C THR A 239 7.95 -14.08 8.35
N LEU A 240 7.99 -12.79 8.70
CA LEU A 240 9.21 -12.11 9.15
C LEU A 240 9.68 -12.62 10.51
N GLY A 241 10.98 -12.86 10.62
CA GLY A 241 11.63 -13.24 11.87
C GLY A 241 11.84 -12.05 12.82
N ARG A 242 12.15 -12.34 14.08
CA ARG A 242 12.45 -11.29 15.07
C ARG A 242 13.66 -10.44 14.70
N SER A 243 14.67 -11.04 14.05
CA SER A 243 15.85 -10.35 13.55
C SER A 243 15.50 -9.31 12.50
N ASP A 244 14.56 -9.65 11.61
CA ASP A 244 14.13 -8.76 10.52
C ASP A 244 13.34 -7.57 11.08
N ILE A 245 12.43 -7.83 12.03
CA ILE A 245 11.66 -6.80 12.72
C ILE A 245 12.59 -5.86 13.50
N GLU A 246 13.62 -6.38 14.16
CA GLU A 246 14.59 -5.57 14.87
C GLU A 246 15.46 -4.74 13.90
N ALA A 247 15.82 -5.29 12.74
CA ALA A 247 16.50 -4.53 11.69
C ALA A 247 15.63 -3.40 11.15
N VAL A 248 14.35 -3.68 10.90
CA VAL A 248 13.34 -2.69 10.49
C VAL A 248 13.20 -1.57 11.52
N ARG A 249 13.09 -1.91 12.82
CA ARG A 249 13.04 -0.94 13.90
C ARG A 249 14.23 0.01 13.87
N LYS A 250 15.46 -0.54 13.92
CA LYS A 250 16.70 0.25 13.92
C LYS A 250 16.84 1.14 12.69
N ALA A 251 16.47 0.62 11.53
CA ALA A 251 16.49 1.40 10.30
C ALA A 251 15.48 2.54 10.35
N THR A 252 14.25 2.30 10.85
CA THR A 252 13.22 3.33 10.99
C THR A 252 13.63 4.42 11.98
N GLU A 253 14.23 4.05 13.12
CA GLU A 253 14.77 5.00 14.11
C GLU A 253 15.88 5.87 13.50
N ALA A 254 16.83 5.24 12.79
CA ALA A 254 17.94 5.97 12.14
C ALA A 254 17.43 6.94 11.07
N ILE A 255 16.44 6.54 10.27
CA ILE A 255 15.81 7.39 9.25
C ILE A 255 15.05 8.54 9.91
N ALA A 256 14.24 8.27 10.94
CA ALA A 256 13.48 9.31 11.64
C ALA A 256 14.36 10.42 12.18
N HIS A 257 15.49 10.05 12.81
CA HIS A 257 16.47 11.01 13.33
C HIS A 257 17.28 11.68 12.22
N GLY A 258 17.74 10.93 11.22
CA GLY A 258 18.55 11.46 10.12
C GLY A 258 17.78 12.46 9.25
N VAL A 259 16.47 12.28 9.10
CA VAL A 259 15.57 13.23 8.40
C VAL A 259 15.13 14.37 9.32
N GLY A 260 15.08 14.17 10.63
CA GLY A 260 14.55 15.13 11.59
C GLY A 260 13.01 15.13 11.64
N VAL A 261 12.41 13.96 11.68
CA VAL A 261 10.95 13.79 11.70
C VAL A 261 10.35 14.23 13.03
N VAL A 262 9.26 14.98 12.96
CA VAL A 262 8.38 15.28 14.10
C VAL A 262 6.93 15.03 13.68
N GLY A 263 6.35 13.95 14.19
CA GLY A 263 5.01 13.49 13.80
C GLY A 263 5.04 12.10 13.17
N LEU A 264 4.28 11.88 12.10
CA LEU A 264 4.19 10.60 11.39
C LEU A 264 5.33 10.43 10.37
N LEU A 265 5.80 9.20 10.31
CA LEU A 265 6.74 8.70 9.30
C LEU A 265 6.22 7.36 8.78
N ASN A 266 6.13 7.23 7.46
CA ASN A 266 5.97 5.94 6.79
C ASN A 266 7.28 5.59 6.09
N VAL A 267 7.77 4.38 6.26
CA VAL A 267 8.98 3.88 5.58
C VAL A 267 8.64 2.58 4.87
N GLN A 268 9.07 2.48 3.61
CA GLN A 268 8.94 1.27 2.81
C GLN A 268 10.30 0.59 2.65
N TYR A 269 10.31 -0.71 2.87
CA TYR A 269 11.48 -1.57 2.77
C TYR A 269 11.24 -2.72 1.81
N ALA A 270 12.32 -3.31 1.31
CA ALA A 270 12.33 -4.59 0.64
C ALA A 270 13.38 -5.50 1.29
N LEU A 271 12.96 -6.66 1.76
CA LEU A 271 13.85 -7.69 2.29
C LEU A 271 14.17 -8.70 1.18
N LYS A 272 15.44 -8.81 0.83
CA LYS A 272 15.92 -9.77 -0.18
C LYS A 272 17.26 -10.33 0.21
N ASP A 273 17.39 -11.66 0.17
CA ASP A 273 18.64 -12.38 0.47
C ASP A 273 19.25 -11.92 1.82
N ASP A 274 18.40 -11.83 2.85
CA ASP A 274 18.72 -11.36 4.22
C ASP A 274 19.22 -9.90 4.30
N VAL A 275 19.06 -9.11 3.24
CA VAL A 275 19.40 -7.70 3.21
C VAL A 275 18.13 -6.85 3.19
N LEU A 276 18.01 -5.95 4.18
CA LEU A 276 16.92 -4.98 4.27
C LEU A 276 17.29 -3.71 3.48
N TYR A 277 16.62 -3.49 2.36
CA TYR A 277 16.78 -2.29 1.53
C TYR A 277 15.73 -1.26 1.87
N VAL A 278 16.13 0.00 2.00
CA VAL A 278 15.21 1.14 2.13
C VAL A 278 14.76 1.56 0.73
N LEU A 279 13.46 1.57 0.48
CA LEU A 279 12.87 2.01 -0.80
C LEU A 279 12.55 3.50 -0.77
N GLU A 280 11.79 3.94 0.24
CA GLU A 280 11.43 5.34 0.43
C GLU A 280 11.03 5.63 1.88
N ALA A 281 11.09 6.90 2.26
CA ALA A 281 10.58 7.40 3.53
C ALA A 281 9.69 8.61 3.29
N ASN A 282 8.51 8.57 3.88
CA ASN A 282 7.48 9.58 3.73
C ASN A 282 7.18 10.21 5.11
N PRO A 283 7.71 11.41 5.44
CA PRO A 283 7.46 12.07 6.72
C PRO A 283 6.06 12.70 6.74
N ARG A 284 5.04 11.91 6.53
CA ARG A 284 3.63 12.27 6.47
C ARG A 284 2.72 11.08 6.75
N ALA A 285 1.43 11.35 6.93
CA ALA A 285 0.42 10.29 7.01
C ALA A 285 0.38 9.48 5.71
N SER A 286 0.45 8.16 5.85
CA SER A 286 0.24 7.18 4.80
C SER A 286 -1.23 6.74 4.73
N ARG A 287 -1.58 5.95 3.73
CA ARG A 287 -2.89 5.28 3.67
C ARG A 287 -3.03 4.19 4.74
N THR A 288 -1.91 3.59 5.14
CA THR A 288 -1.88 2.51 6.13
C THR A 288 -2.12 2.99 7.57
N VAL A 289 -1.89 4.27 7.90
CA VAL A 289 -2.13 4.81 9.24
C VAL A 289 -3.55 4.53 9.78
N PRO A 290 -4.64 4.72 9.02
CA PRO A 290 -5.98 4.34 9.48
C PRO A 290 -6.15 2.84 9.69
N PHE A 291 -5.53 2.01 8.85
CA PHE A 291 -5.53 0.55 8.98
C PHE A 291 -4.82 0.14 10.26
N VAL A 292 -3.57 0.58 10.46
CA VAL A 292 -2.78 0.30 11.68
C VAL A 292 -3.53 0.74 12.92
N SER A 293 -4.07 1.97 12.93
CA SER A 293 -4.82 2.50 14.08
C SER A 293 -6.06 1.66 14.44
N LYS A 294 -6.77 1.14 13.42
CA LYS A 294 -7.93 0.27 13.64
C LYS A 294 -7.52 -1.13 14.12
N ALA A 295 -6.44 -1.68 13.56
CA ALA A 295 -5.95 -3.00 13.89
C ALA A 295 -5.37 -3.07 15.32
N THR A 296 -4.66 -2.02 15.75
CA THR A 296 -3.94 -1.98 17.05
C THR A 296 -4.68 -1.26 18.17
N ALA A 297 -5.78 -0.57 17.87
CA ALA A 297 -6.47 0.34 18.78
C ALA A 297 -5.59 1.52 19.27
N VAL A 298 -4.52 1.86 18.54
CA VAL A 298 -3.64 3.00 18.83
C VAL A 298 -4.01 4.16 17.91
N PRO A 299 -4.44 5.32 18.41
CA PRO A 299 -4.92 6.42 17.59
C PRO A 299 -3.75 7.25 17.02
N LEU A 300 -2.98 6.69 16.05
CA LEU A 300 -1.74 7.27 15.53
C LEU A 300 -1.90 8.72 15.04
N ALA A 301 -2.97 9.03 14.31
CA ALA A 301 -3.20 10.39 13.80
C ALA A 301 -3.43 11.41 14.95
N LYS A 302 -4.13 10.98 16.02
CA LYS A 302 -4.33 11.81 17.21
C LYS A 302 -3.02 12.00 17.97
N ALA A 303 -2.24 10.94 18.14
CA ALA A 303 -0.93 11.01 18.77
C ALA A 303 0.02 11.91 17.97
N CYS A 304 0.03 11.76 16.64
CA CYS A 304 0.81 12.62 15.73
C CYS A 304 0.47 14.11 15.91
N ALA A 305 -0.81 14.48 15.88
CA ALA A 305 -1.23 15.87 16.07
C ALA A 305 -0.76 16.42 17.43
N ARG A 306 -0.81 15.60 18.49
CA ARG A 306 -0.30 15.97 19.81
C ARG A 306 1.22 16.19 19.82
N ILE A 307 1.97 15.29 19.16
CA ILE A 307 3.43 15.41 19.02
C ILE A 307 3.80 16.69 18.27
N MET A 308 3.13 16.99 17.18
CA MET A 308 3.35 18.22 16.41
C MET A 308 3.09 19.49 17.23
N LEU A 309 2.23 19.39 18.23
CA LEU A 309 1.93 20.48 19.19
C LEU A 309 2.86 20.47 20.41
N GLY A 310 3.90 19.64 20.43
CA GLY A 310 4.94 19.61 21.45
C GLY A 310 4.77 18.56 22.54
N ALA A 311 3.81 17.64 22.45
CA ALA A 311 3.72 16.51 23.37
C ALA A 311 4.83 15.49 23.07
N SER A 312 5.48 14.94 24.10
CA SER A 312 6.42 13.83 23.93
C SER A 312 5.73 12.48 23.86
N ILE A 313 6.39 11.49 23.25
CA ILE A 313 5.93 10.09 23.24
C ILE A 313 5.80 9.57 24.69
N SER A 314 6.76 9.90 25.56
CA SER A 314 6.69 9.56 26.99
C SER A 314 5.42 10.09 27.65
N GLN A 315 5.07 11.36 27.42
CA GLN A 315 3.83 11.93 27.93
C GLN A 315 2.59 11.21 27.39
N LEU A 316 2.57 10.87 26.11
CA LEU A 316 1.43 10.14 25.51
C LEU A 316 1.30 8.71 26.05
N ARG A 317 2.40 8.08 26.46
CA ARG A 317 2.41 6.79 27.16
C ARG A 317 1.81 6.92 28.58
N GLU A 318 2.20 7.95 29.33
CA GLU A 318 1.66 8.23 30.65
C GLU A 318 0.14 8.48 30.63
N GLU A 319 -0.33 9.19 29.63
CA GLU A 319 -1.75 9.48 29.41
C GLU A 319 -2.54 8.29 28.84
N GLY A 320 -1.89 7.18 28.46
CA GLY A 320 -2.53 6.01 27.88
C GLY A 320 -3.03 6.22 26.44
N VAL A 321 -2.51 7.20 25.71
CA VAL A 321 -2.75 7.39 24.28
C VAL A 321 -1.93 6.39 23.47
N LEU A 322 -0.69 6.15 23.91
CA LEU A 322 0.19 5.12 23.40
C LEU A 322 0.38 4.00 24.44
N ASP A 323 0.85 2.84 24.00
CA ASP A 323 1.13 1.73 24.89
C ASP A 323 2.17 2.15 25.93
N ARG A 324 1.94 1.81 27.20
CA ARG A 324 2.83 2.18 28.32
C ARG A 324 4.23 1.62 28.17
N THR A 325 4.33 0.40 27.64
CA THR A 325 5.59 -0.29 27.37
C THR A 325 5.55 -0.93 25.99
N GLY A 326 6.68 -0.94 25.29
CA GLY A 326 6.75 -1.50 23.94
C GLY A 326 6.09 -0.60 22.89
N ASP A 327 5.78 -1.18 21.76
CA ASP A 327 5.12 -0.56 20.60
C ASP A 327 4.66 -1.63 19.60
N GLY A 328 4.22 -1.22 18.40
CA GLY A 328 3.69 -2.11 17.37
C GLY A 328 4.71 -2.98 16.62
N ALA A 329 6.02 -2.89 16.92
CA ALA A 329 7.00 -3.77 16.26
C ALA A 329 6.98 -5.20 16.81
N ASN A 330 6.75 -5.36 18.11
CA ASN A 330 6.74 -6.67 18.77
C ASN A 330 5.46 -6.88 19.58
N PRO A 331 4.30 -6.98 18.93
CA PRO A 331 3.04 -7.20 19.63
C PRO A 331 3.03 -8.56 20.35
N ALA A 332 2.19 -8.70 21.38
CA ALA A 332 2.00 -9.96 22.06
C ALA A 332 1.48 -11.04 21.08
N PRO A 333 1.87 -12.32 21.25
CA PRO A 333 1.42 -13.40 20.36
C PRO A 333 -0.11 -13.61 20.31
N SER A 334 -0.85 -13.08 21.27
CA SER A 334 -2.31 -13.15 21.34
C SER A 334 -3.02 -12.05 20.55
N VAL A 335 -2.29 -11.09 20.01
CA VAL A 335 -2.87 -10.02 19.19
C VAL A 335 -3.42 -10.62 17.90
N PRO A 336 -4.65 -10.28 17.50
CA PRO A 336 -5.23 -10.74 16.24
C PRO A 336 -4.38 -10.30 15.04
N ILE A 337 -4.44 -11.07 13.96
CA ILE A 337 -3.89 -10.71 12.67
C ILE A 337 -4.92 -9.88 11.92
N ALA A 338 -4.51 -8.72 11.44
CA ALA A 338 -5.28 -7.88 10.54
C ALA A 338 -4.68 -7.95 9.13
N VAL A 339 -5.53 -8.11 8.13
CA VAL A 339 -5.14 -8.04 6.72
C VAL A 339 -5.82 -6.85 6.07
N LYS A 340 -5.02 -5.95 5.52
CA LYS A 340 -5.49 -4.90 4.62
C LYS A 340 -5.61 -5.48 3.22
N GLU A 341 -6.72 -5.22 2.54
CA GLU A 341 -6.91 -5.56 1.14
C GLU A 341 -7.28 -4.32 0.32
N ALA A 342 -6.73 -4.21 -0.88
CA ALA A 342 -7.01 -3.12 -1.78
C ALA A 342 -8.37 -3.29 -2.47
N VAL A 343 -9.12 -2.21 -2.64
CA VAL A 343 -10.33 -2.22 -3.47
C VAL A 343 -9.94 -1.82 -4.89
N LEU A 344 -9.97 -2.79 -5.80
CA LEU A 344 -9.57 -2.68 -7.19
C LEU A 344 -10.81 -2.79 -8.11
N PRO A 345 -11.42 -1.67 -8.53
CA PRO A 345 -12.71 -1.69 -9.23
C PRO A 345 -12.57 -2.02 -10.73
N PHE A 346 -11.81 -3.05 -11.09
CA PHE A 346 -11.56 -3.43 -12.49
C PHE A 346 -12.84 -3.69 -13.27
N HIS A 347 -13.88 -4.23 -12.63
CA HIS A 347 -15.19 -4.46 -13.25
C HIS A 347 -15.89 -3.19 -13.74
N ARG A 348 -15.51 -2.01 -13.21
CA ARG A 348 -16.03 -0.69 -13.62
C ARG A 348 -15.31 -0.13 -14.83
N PHE A 349 -14.12 -0.62 -15.13
CA PHE A 349 -13.33 -0.18 -16.28
C PHE A 349 -13.55 -1.14 -17.43
N ARG A 350 -14.00 -0.59 -18.55
CA ARG A 350 -14.22 -1.33 -19.79
C ARG A 350 -13.46 -0.64 -20.90
N ARG A 351 -12.98 -1.45 -21.86
CA ARG A 351 -12.43 -0.93 -23.10
C ARG A 351 -13.54 -0.42 -24.02
N ALA A 352 -13.14 0.28 -25.10
CA ALA A 352 -14.07 0.79 -26.09
C ALA A 352 -14.90 -0.33 -26.78
N ASP A 353 -14.36 -1.54 -26.86
CA ASP A 353 -15.03 -2.74 -27.39
C ASP A 353 -15.89 -3.48 -26.34
N GLY A 354 -15.96 -2.96 -25.10
CA GLY A 354 -16.71 -3.54 -24.00
C GLY A 354 -15.98 -4.66 -23.24
N SER A 355 -14.79 -5.05 -23.66
CA SER A 355 -13.98 -6.05 -22.96
C SER A 355 -13.45 -5.52 -21.61
N GLY A 356 -13.07 -6.45 -20.72
CA GLY A 356 -12.45 -6.13 -19.43
C GLY A 356 -11.05 -5.54 -19.61
N VAL A 357 -10.58 -4.85 -18.57
CA VAL A 357 -9.19 -4.40 -18.47
C VAL A 357 -8.33 -5.48 -17.83
N ASP A 358 -7.00 -5.39 -17.99
CA ASP A 358 -6.07 -6.29 -17.33
C ASP A 358 -6.04 -6.02 -15.81
N SER A 359 -6.21 -7.08 -15.03
CA SER A 359 -6.10 -7.03 -13.56
C SER A 359 -4.68 -7.16 -13.04
N LEU A 360 -3.68 -7.25 -13.92
CA LEU A 360 -2.28 -7.31 -13.53
C LEU A 360 -1.88 -6.05 -12.77
N LEU A 361 -1.37 -6.24 -11.55
CA LEU A 361 -0.83 -5.20 -10.70
C LEU A 361 0.63 -4.91 -11.05
N GLY A 362 1.09 -3.74 -10.67
CA GLY A 362 2.43 -3.27 -10.93
C GLY A 362 2.73 -2.02 -10.11
N PRO A 363 3.79 -1.26 -10.46
CA PRO A 363 4.22 -0.11 -9.67
C PRO A 363 3.26 1.09 -9.74
N GLU A 364 2.33 1.11 -10.69
CA GLU A 364 1.30 2.16 -10.77
C GLU A 364 0.06 1.77 -9.98
N MET A 365 -0.37 2.66 -9.06
CA MET A 365 -1.52 2.45 -8.20
C MET A 365 -2.85 2.46 -8.97
N LYS A 366 -3.67 1.42 -8.76
CA LYS A 366 -4.99 1.23 -9.38
C LYS A 366 -6.14 1.20 -8.37
N SER A 367 -5.82 1.03 -7.08
CA SER A 367 -6.80 0.96 -6.01
C SER A 367 -7.52 2.29 -5.77
N THR A 368 -8.77 2.21 -5.36
CA THR A 368 -9.63 3.37 -5.01
C THR A 368 -9.96 3.44 -3.52
N GLY A 369 -9.65 2.40 -2.78
CA GLY A 369 -9.89 2.29 -1.34
C GLY A 369 -9.25 1.03 -0.79
N GLU A 370 -9.51 0.77 0.49
CA GLU A 370 -9.00 -0.38 1.21
C GLU A 370 -10.01 -0.88 2.23
N VAL A 371 -9.95 -2.16 2.54
CA VAL A 371 -10.75 -2.84 3.56
C VAL A 371 -9.84 -3.59 4.52
N MET A 372 -10.40 -4.05 5.64
CA MET A 372 -9.66 -4.81 6.65
C MET A 372 -10.44 -6.08 7.01
N GLY A 373 -9.75 -7.21 6.97
CA GLY A 373 -10.12 -8.44 7.65
C GLY A 373 -9.32 -8.58 8.93
N ILE A 374 -9.91 -9.09 10.02
CA ILE A 374 -9.20 -9.31 11.28
C ILE A 374 -9.70 -10.59 11.95
N ASP A 375 -8.74 -11.45 12.34
CA ASP A 375 -9.02 -12.69 13.06
C ASP A 375 -7.79 -13.19 13.84
N HIS A 376 -7.91 -14.31 14.54
CA HIS A 376 -6.83 -14.93 15.30
C HIS A 376 -5.78 -15.63 14.43
N ASP A 377 -6.13 -16.04 13.22
CA ASP A 377 -5.21 -16.62 12.24
C ASP A 377 -5.25 -15.88 10.90
N PHE A 378 -4.14 -16.00 10.15
CA PHE A 378 -3.95 -15.31 8.89
C PHE A 378 -4.98 -15.70 7.82
N GLY A 379 -5.27 -17.01 7.67
CA GLY A 379 -6.20 -17.51 6.66
C GLY A 379 -7.61 -16.93 6.84
N SER A 380 -8.10 -16.90 8.09
CA SER A 380 -9.40 -16.31 8.42
C SER A 380 -9.42 -14.79 8.22
N ALA A 381 -8.36 -14.09 8.62
CA ALA A 381 -8.24 -12.64 8.39
C ALA A 381 -8.19 -12.30 6.89
N PHE A 382 -7.42 -13.06 6.10
CA PHE A 382 -7.34 -12.91 4.65
C PHE A 382 -8.70 -13.19 3.97
N ALA A 383 -9.37 -14.28 4.33
CA ALA A 383 -10.69 -14.58 3.77
C ALA A 383 -11.71 -13.46 4.04
N LYS A 384 -11.67 -12.83 5.23
CA LYS A 384 -12.50 -11.67 5.56
C LYS A 384 -12.17 -10.45 4.70
N SER A 385 -10.88 -10.17 4.47
CA SER A 385 -10.46 -9.04 3.63
C SER A 385 -10.89 -9.24 2.19
N GLN A 386 -10.75 -10.46 1.64
CA GLN A 386 -11.23 -10.82 0.31
C GLN A 386 -12.73 -10.64 0.18
N THR A 387 -13.49 -11.17 1.16
CA THR A 387 -14.96 -11.04 1.18
C THR A 387 -15.40 -9.57 1.18
N ALA A 388 -14.69 -8.72 1.92
CA ALA A 388 -15.00 -7.30 2.01
C ALA A 388 -14.63 -6.52 0.74
N ALA A 389 -13.59 -6.93 0.01
CA ALA A 389 -13.10 -6.25 -1.19
C ALA A 389 -13.82 -6.71 -2.47
N TYR A 390 -14.01 -8.02 -2.63
CA TYR A 390 -14.38 -8.63 -3.92
C TYR A 390 -15.52 -9.63 -3.83
N GLY A 391 -15.81 -10.15 -2.66
CA GLY A 391 -16.68 -11.28 -2.43
C GLY A 391 -15.93 -12.50 -1.90
N SER A 392 -16.68 -13.49 -1.43
CA SER A 392 -16.08 -14.68 -0.83
C SER A 392 -15.25 -15.48 -1.82
N LEU A 393 -14.12 -15.99 -1.37
CA LEU A 393 -13.36 -16.99 -2.11
C LEU A 393 -14.21 -18.25 -2.29
N PRO A 394 -14.07 -19.00 -3.39
CA PRO A 394 -14.85 -20.20 -3.63
C PRO A 394 -14.48 -21.30 -2.60
N ALA A 395 -15.50 -21.97 -2.04
CA ALA A 395 -15.30 -23.09 -1.13
C ALA A 395 -15.16 -24.44 -1.84
N SER A 396 -15.49 -24.49 -3.12
CA SER A 396 -15.42 -25.66 -4.01
C SER A 396 -15.50 -25.19 -5.46
N GLY A 397 -15.33 -26.09 -6.41
CA GLY A 397 -15.48 -25.80 -7.83
C GLY A 397 -14.21 -26.08 -8.61
N THR A 398 -13.93 -25.27 -9.62
CA THR A 398 -12.83 -25.46 -10.56
C THR A 398 -11.82 -24.30 -10.47
N VAL A 399 -10.55 -24.62 -10.29
CA VAL A 399 -9.45 -23.65 -10.40
C VAL A 399 -8.73 -23.82 -11.74
N PHE A 400 -8.60 -22.73 -12.48
CA PHE A 400 -7.74 -22.69 -13.67
C PHE A 400 -6.35 -22.17 -13.32
N VAL A 401 -5.32 -22.92 -13.74
CA VAL A 401 -3.92 -22.63 -13.41
C VAL A 401 -3.08 -22.47 -14.68
N SER A 402 -2.51 -21.30 -14.89
CA SER A 402 -1.55 -21.03 -15.97
C SER A 402 -0.45 -20.11 -15.48
N VAL A 403 0.74 -20.64 -15.32
CA VAL A 403 1.82 -19.98 -14.58
C VAL A 403 3.13 -19.95 -15.34
N ALA A 404 3.93 -18.92 -15.08
CA ALA A 404 5.27 -18.80 -15.65
C ALA A 404 6.18 -19.94 -15.19
N ASN A 405 7.18 -20.29 -16.02
CA ASN A 405 8.05 -21.43 -15.73
C ASN A 405 8.81 -21.30 -14.40
N ARG A 406 9.20 -20.09 -14.02
CA ARG A 406 9.90 -19.81 -12.75
C ARG A 406 9.03 -20.13 -11.54
N ASP A 407 7.70 -19.94 -11.64
CA ASP A 407 6.76 -20.08 -10.53
C ASP A 407 6.24 -21.50 -10.34
N LYS A 408 6.44 -22.37 -11.35
CA LYS A 408 5.91 -23.74 -11.36
C LYS A 408 6.27 -24.52 -10.09
N ARG A 409 7.52 -24.42 -9.64
CA ARG A 409 7.98 -25.14 -8.44
C ARG A 409 7.24 -24.70 -7.18
N SER A 410 7.10 -23.41 -6.99
CA SER A 410 6.50 -22.82 -5.78
C SER A 410 4.98 -23.04 -5.73
N LEU A 411 4.33 -23.19 -6.89
CA LEU A 411 2.88 -23.40 -6.97
C LEU A 411 2.43 -24.86 -6.85
N VAL A 412 3.36 -25.83 -6.84
CA VAL A 412 2.99 -27.26 -6.66
C VAL A 412 2.17 -27.46 -5.39
N PHE A 413 2.64 -26.97 -4.25
CA PHE A 413 1.97 -27.19 -2.97
C PHE A 413 0.64 -26.43 -2.84
N PRO A 414 0.50 -25.14 -3.18
CA PRO A 414 -0.78 -24.47 -3.20
C PRO A 414 -1.83 -25.16 -4.07
N VAL A 415 -1.47 -25.55 -5.29
CA VAL A 415 -2.39 -26.24 -6.22
C VAL A 415 -2.73 -27.66 -5.71
N LYS A 416 -1.75 -28.38 -5.17
CA LYS A 416 -2.01 -29.67 -4.54
C LYS A 416 -3.02 -29.53 -3.41
N ARG A 417 -2.87 -28.50 -2.56
CA ARG A 417 -3.80 -28.26 -1.44
C ARG A 417 -5.21 -27.98 -1.93
N LEU A 418 -5.39 -27.20 -3.02
CA LEU A 418 -6.70 -27.01 -3.64
C LEU A 418 -7.30 -28.33 -4.13
N ALA A 419 -6.51 -29.18 -4.80
CA ALA A 419 -6.95 -30.50 -5.23
C ALA A 419 -7.34 -31.40 -4.03
N ASP A 420 -6.59 -31.38 -2.93
CA ASP A 420 -6.89 -32.12 -1.71
C ASP A 420 -8.16 -31.60 -1.01
N LEU A 421 -8.51 -30.31 -1.19
CA LEU A 421 -9.77 -29.71 -0.73
C LEU A 421 -10.95 -30.01 -1.67
N GLY A 422 -10.74 -30.75 -2.77
CA GLY A 422 -11.78 -31.19 -3.68
C GLY A 422 -11.99 -30.29 -4.92
N PHE A 423 -11.13 -29.30 -5.14
CA PHE A 423 -11.21 -28.52 -6.37
C PHE A 423 -10.78 -29.34 -7.58
N ARG A 424 -11.53 -29.21 -8.67
CA ARG A 424 -11.10 -29.65 -10.00
C ARG A 424 -10.04 -28.68 -10.51
N VAL A 425 -8.94 -29.21 -11.02
CA VAL A 425 -7.86 -28.40 -11.57
C VAL A 425 -7.88 -28.43 -13.10
N LEU A 426 -7.97 -27.26 -13.71
CA LEU A 426 -7.75 -27.06 -15.15
C LEU A 426 -6.42 -26.34 -15.33
N ALA A 427 -5.65 -26.71 -16.36
CA ALA A 427 -4.41 -26.02 -16.66
C ALA A 427 -4.07 -26.04 -18.16
N THR A 428 -3.22 -25.10 -18.58
CA THR A 428 -2.59 -25.16 -19.91
C THR A 428 -1.57 -26.30 -19.95
N ASP A 429 -1.32 -26.84 -21.13
CA ASP A 429 -0.55 -28.08 -21.34
C ASP A 429 0.75 -28.17 -20.52
N GLY A 430 1.65 -27.20 -20.65
CA GLY A 430 2.94 -27.23 -19.92
C GLY A 430 2.81 -27.06 -18.40
N THR A 431 1.71 -26.52 -17.90
CA THR A 431 1.40 -26.46 -16.46
C THR A 431 0.79 -27.78 -16.02
N ALA A 432 -0.14 -28.35 -16.81
CA ALA A 432 -0.77 -29.63 -16.54
C ALA A 432 0.25 -30.78 -16.49
N GLU A 433 1.21 -30.80 -17.42
CA GLU A 433 2.30 -31.79 -17.41
C GLU A 433 3.07 -31.74 -16.08
N MET A 434 3.45 -30.54 -15.63
CA MET A 434 4.16 -30.37 -14.35
C MET A 434 3.31 -30.84 -13.16
N LEU A 435 2.03 -30.47 -13.11
CA LEU A 435 1.12 -30.86 -12.03
C LEU A 435 0.94 -32.38 -11.96
N ARG A 436 0.71 -33.03 -13.11
CA ARG A 436 0.56 -34.50 -13.19
C ARG A 436 1.83 -35.24 -12.77
N ARG A 437 3.01 -34.73 -13.13
CA ARG A 437 4.31 -35.31 -12.67
C ARG A 437 4.45 -35.23 -11.15
N ASN A 438 3.78 -34.28 -10.51
CA ASN A 438 3.73 -34.13 -9.04
C ASN A 438 2.51 -34.84 -8.40
N GLY A 439 1.81 -35.71 -9.15
CA GLY A 439 0.68 -36.48 -8.65
C GLY A 439 -0.61 -35.67 -8.44
N ILE A 440 -0.73 -34.51 -9.06
CA ILE A 440 -1.91 -33.65 -8.97
C ILE A 440 -2.79 -33.93 -10.21
N PRO A 441 -4.00 -34.49 -10.03
CA PRO A 441 -4.96 -34.67 -11.13
C PRO A 441 -5.31 -33.31 -11.75
N CYS A 442 -5.30 -33.25 -13.08
CA CYS A 442 -5.53 -32.00 -13.77
C CYS A 442 -6.04 -32.26 -15.19
N ASP A 443 -7.06 -31.54 -15.61
CA ASP A 443 -7.55 -31.52 -16.97
C ASP A 443 -6.83 -30.45 -17.78
N VAL A 444 -6.67 -30.67 -19.09
CA VAL A 444 -5.99 -29.75 -20.00
C VAL A 444 -7.01 -28.90 -20.75
N VAL A 445 -6.73 -27.60 -20.82
CA VAL A 445 -7.39 -26.69 -21.76
C VAL A 445 -6.35 -26.09 -22.70
N ARG A 446 -6.73 -25.82 -23.94
CA ARG A 446 -5.84 -25.16 -24.89
C ARG A 446 -5.68 -23.66 -24.60
N LYS A 447 -4.61 -23.08 -25.04
CA LYS A 447 -4.47 -21.64 -25.08
C LYS A 447 -5.42 -21.04 -26.12
N HIS A 448 -5.86 -19.81 -25.92
CA HIS A 448 -6.89 -19.20 -26.78
C HIS A 448 -6.45 -19.01 -28.24
N PHE A 449 -5.17 -18.76 -28.48
CA PHE A 449 -4.60 -18.58 -29.83
C PHE A 449 -4.24 -19.89 -30.53
N GLU A 450 -4.36 -21.03 -29.84
CA GLU A 450 -4.16 -22.35 -30.45
C GLU A 450 -5.45 -22.82 -31.14
N GLU A 451 -5.37 -23.24 -32.40
CA GLU A 451 -6.51 -23.78 -33.11
C GLU A 451 -6.91 -25.17 -32.55
N PRO A 452 -8.20 -25.47 -32.49
CA PRO A 452 -8.67 -26.83 -32.22
C PRO A 452 -8.11 -27.81 -33.25
N GLY A 453 -7.65 -28.98 -32.80
CA GLY A 453 -7.05 -29.97 -33.69
C GLY A 453 -6.92 -31.33 -33.05
N GLU A 454 -6.45 -32.31 -33.84
CA GLU A 454 -6.26 -33.66 -33.35
C GLU A 454 -5.29 -33.69 -32.17
N GLY A 455 -5.73 -34.27 -31.03
CA GLY A 455 -4.97 -34.31 -29.78
C GLY A 455 -4.99 -33.04 -28.93
N ARG A 456 -5.72 -32.00 -29.32
CA ARG A 456 -5.89 -30.78 -28.53
C ARG A 456 -7.30 -30.69 -27.95
N PRO A 457 -7.45 -30.16 -26.72
CA PRO A 457 -8.78 -29.92 -26.15
C PRO A 457 -9.61 -28.98 -27.04
N ALA A 458 -10.90 -29.27 -27.20
CA ALA A 458 -11.82 -28.43 -27.95
C ALA A 458 -11.99 -27.04 -27.27
N MET A 459 -12.00 -27.01 -25.94
CA MET A 459 -12.24 -25.80 -25.14
C MET A 459 -10.92 -25.06 -24.87
N SER A 460 -10.94 -23.75 -25.06
CA SER A 460 -9.85 -22.87 -24.62
C SER A 460 -10.03 -22.42 -23.18
N ALA A 461 -8.98 -21.88 -22.56
CA ALA A 461 -9.04 -21.33 -21.23
C ALA A 461 -10.07 -20.19 -21.11
N ILE A 462 -10.17 -19.34 -22.13
CA ILE A 462 -11.15 -18.23 -22.17
C ILE A 462 -12.56 -18.77 -22.30
N ASP A 463 -12.78 -19.77 -23.17
CA ASP A 463 -14.10 -20.38 -23.33
C ASP A 463 -14.58 -20.99 -22.00
N ALA A 464 -13.70 -21.67 -21.25
CA ALA A 464 -14.02 -22.25 -19.95
C ALA A 464 -14.41 -21.17 -18.90
N ILE A 465 -13.66 -20.05 -18.87
CA ILE A 465 -13.94 -18.93 -17.96
C ILE A 465 -15.30 -18.30 -18.30
N LEU A 466 -15.54 -17.98 -19.57
CA LEU A 466 -16.77 -17.31 -20.00
C LEU A 466 -17.99 -18.23 -19.97
N ALA A 467 -17.82 -19.53 -20.09
CA ALA A 467 -18.89 -20.53 -19.91
C ALA A 467 -19.27 -20.77 -18.44
N GLY A 468 -18.55 -20.16 -17.49
CA GLY A 468 -18.79 -20.34 -16.04
C GLY A 468 -18.33 -21.71 -15.52
N GLU A 469 -17.37 -22.35 -16.19
CA GLU A 469 -16.78 -23.62 -15.74
C GLU A 469 -15.59 -23.43 -14.79
N VAL A 470 -15.21 -22.18 -14.50
CA VAL A 470 -14.08 -21.80 -13.65
C VAL A 470 -14.56 -20.90 -12.53
N ASP A 471 -14.19 -21.22 -11.28
CA ASP A 471 -14.54 -20.47 -10.08
C ASP A 471 -13.39 -19.61 -9.56
N MET A 472 -12.15 -19.91 -9.94
CA MET A 472 -10.95 -19.17 -9.57
C MET A 472 -9.86 -19.31 -10.64
N VAL A 473 -9.11 -18.25 -10.85
CA VAL A 473 -7.96 -18.21 -11.77
C VAL A 473 -6.68 -17.94 -11.00
N ILE A 474 -5.64 -18.76 -11.25
CA ILE A 474 -4.26 -18.50 -10.84
C ILE A 474 -3.44 -18.31 -12.12
N ASN A 475 -3.02 -17.08 -12.38
CA ASN A 475 -2.26 -16.74 -13.57
C ASN A 475 -1.08 -15.82 -13.22
N THR A 476 0.14 -16.38 -13.14
CA THR A 476 1.35 -15.62 -12.82
C THR A 476 2.09 -15.24 -14.09
N PRO A 477 2.02 -14.00 -14.55
CA PRO A 477 2.76 -13.52 -15.71
C PRO A 477 4.21 -13.19 -15.34
N TYR A 478 5.14 -13.35 -16.27
CA TYR A 478 6.53 -12.96 -16.05
C TYR A 478 7.15 -12.35 -17.32
N GLY A 479 7.86 -11.23 -17.11
CA GLY A 479 8.62 -10.56 -18.17
C GLY A 479 7.76 -10.08 -19.35
N ASN A 480 8.39 -9.90 -20.50
CA ASN A 480 7.73 -9.51 -21.77
C ASN A 480 7.51 -10.73 -22.70
N SER A 481 7.53 -11.94 -22.16
CA SER A 481 7.37 -13.19 -22.94
C SER A 481 5.92 -13.45 -23.35
N GLY A 482 5.73 -14.39 -24.30
CA GLY A 482 4.41 -14.82 -24.76
C GLY A 482 3.37 -15.10 -23.65
N PRO A 483 3.75 -15.73 -22.52
CA PRO A 483 2.83 -15.93 -21.38
C PRO A 483 2.21 -14.64 -20.81
N ARG A 484 2.85 -13.48 -20.95
CA ARG A 484 2.28 -12.21 -20.51
C ARG A 484 1.13 -11.75 -21.43
N ILE A 485 1.29 -11.96 -22.74
CA ILE A 485 0.27 -11.64 -23.74
C ILE A 485 -0.92 -12.59 -23.60
N ASP A 486 -0.66 -13.89 -23.47
CA ASP A 486 -1.70 -14.90 -23.27
C ASP A 486 -2.46 -14.70 -21.97
N GLY A 487 -1.76 -14.33 -20.89
CA GLY A 487 -2.33 -14.05 -19.58
C GLY A 487 -3.24 -12.83 -19.58
N TYR A 488 -2.98 -11.84 -20.45
CA TYR A 488 -3.83 -10.67 -20.58
C TYR A 488 -5.29 -11.05 -20.89
N GLU A 489 -5.52 -11.88 -21.90
CA GLU A 489 -6.88 -12.29 -22.31
C GLU A 489 -7.55 -13.16 -21.22
N ILE A 490 -6.79 -14.01 -20.55
CA ILE A 490 -7.27 -14.83 -19.41
C ILE A 490 -7.73 -13.92 -18.26
N ARG A 491 -6.90 -12.92 -17.87
CA ARG A 491 -7.23 -12.01 -16.76
C ARG A 491 -8.41 -11.08 -17.12
N SER A 492 -8.46 -10.60 -18.37
CA SER A 492 -9.60 -9.81 -18.85
C SER A 492 -10.90 -10.61 -18.86
N ALA A 493 -10.85 -11.90 -19.24
CA ALA A 493 -12.00 -12.79 -19.17
C ALA A 493 -12.44 -13.03 -17.72
N ALA A 494 -11.51 -13.25 -16.79
CA ALA A 494 -11.80 -13.41 -15.37
C ALA A 494 -12.47 -12.16 -14.77
N VAL A 495 -11.96 -10.95 -15.07
CA VAL A 495 -12.57 -9.68 -14.67
C VAL A 495 -13.98 -9.55 -15.24
N SER A 496 -14.18 -9.90 -16.51
CA SER A 496 -15.49 -9.82 -17.16
C SER A 496 -16.51 -10.78 -16.56
N ALA A 497 -16.07 -11.96 -16.14
CA ALA A 497 -16.88 -12.98 -15.48
C ALA A 497 -17.01 -12.78 -13.96
N SER A 498 -16.34 -11.76 -13.39
CA SER A 498 -16.28 -11.51 -11.93
C SER A 498 -15.72 -12.70 -11.14
N ILE A 499 -14.72 -13.37 -11.69
CA ILE A 499 -14.03 -14.52 -11.09
C ILE A 499 -12.77 -14.04 -10.40
N PRO A 500 -12.47 -14.46 -9.15
CA PRO A 500 -11.21 -14.17 -8.48
C PRO A 500 -10.00 -14.57 -9.34
N CYS A 501 -9.08 -13.63 -9.57
CA CYS A 501 -7.89 -13.85 -10.37
C CYS A 501 -6.64 -13.46 -9.58
N VAL A 502 -5.87 -14.45 -9.19
CA VAL A 502 -4.62 -14.29 -8.44
C VAL A 502 -3.44 -14.29 -9.39
N THR A 503 -2.57 -13.29 -9.27
CA THR A 503 -1.48 -13.06 -10.22
C THR A 503 -0.09 -13.27 -9.64
N THR A 504 0.02 -13.66 -8.36
CA THR A 504 1.29 -13.93 -7.66
C THR A 504 1.27 -15.29 -6.95
N VAL A 505 2.44 -15.85 -6.72
CA VAL A 505 2.61 -17.11 -5.98
C VAL A 505 2.17 -16.96 -4.53
N GLN A 506 2.55 -15.84 -3.92
CA GLN A 506 2.24 -15.52 -2.54
C GLN A 506 0.74 -15.29 -2.35
N GLY A 507 0.11 -14.55 -3.26
CA GLY A 507 -1.34 -14.38 -3.30
C GLY A 507 -2.09 -15.71 -3.46
N ALA A 508 -1.58 -16.64 -4.29
CA ALA A 508 -2.16 -17.98 -4.42
C ALA A 508 -2.05 -18.78 -3.11
N SER A 509 -0.92 -18.69 -2.42
CA SER A 509 -0.72 -19.33 -1.12
C SER A 509 -1.64 -18.76 -0.04
N ALA A 510 -1.83 -17.44 -0.03
CA ALA A 510 -2.76 -16.75 0.87
C ALA A 510 -4.21 -17.13 0.57
N ALA A 511 -4.60 -17.17 -0.71
CA ALA A 511 -5.94 -17.56 -1.13
C ALA A 511 -6.28 -19.00 -0.71
N VAL A 512 -5.32 -19.94 -0.83
CA VAL A 512 -5.50 -21.32 -0.38
C VAL A 512 -5.73 -21.38 1.14
N GLN A 513 -4.97 -20.65 1.94
CA GLN A 513 -5.18 -20.56 3.38
C GLN A 513 -6.55 -19.94 3.72
N GLY A 514 -6.96 -18.91 2.99
CA GLY A 514 -8.27 -18.30 3.15
C GLY A 514 -9.43 -19.24 2.80
N ILE A 515 -9.32 -19.99 1.70
CA ILE A 515 -10.29 -21.03 1.31
C ILE A 515 -10.37 -22.12 2.38
N GLU A 516 -9.22 -22.60 2.85
CA GLU A 516 -9.17 -23.61 3.89
C GLU A 516 -9.81 -23.15 5.20
N ALA A 517 -9.57 -21.90 5.61
CA ALA A 517 -10.20 -21.30 6.78
C ALA A 517 -11.72 -21.20 6.60
N GLY A 518 -12.19 -20.79 5.42
CA GLY A 518 -13.61 -20.72 5.08
C GLY A 518 -14.32 -22.08 5.11
N ILE A 519 -13.64 -23.13 4.64
CA ILE A 519 -14.21 -24.50 4.66
C ILE A 519 -14.25 -25.06 6.10
N ARG A 520 -13.29 -24.71 6.95
CA ARG A 520 -13.22 -25.23 8.34
C ARG A 520 -14.29 -24.66 9.28
N GLY A 521 -14.83 -23.51 8.99
CA GLY A 521 -15.84 -22.91 9.86
C GLY A 521 -16.42 -21.61 9.33
N ASP A 522 -17.47 -21.13 9.99
CA ASP A 522 -18.07 -19.85 9.68
C ASP A 522 -17.12 -18.70 10.01
N ILE A 523 -16.96 -17.79 9.05
CA ILE A 523 -16.21 -16.58 9.25
C ILE A 523 -17.03 -15.62 10.12
N GLY A 524 -16.68 -15.51 11.39
CA GLY A 524 -17.36 -14.64 12.36
C GLY A 524 -17.11 -13.16 12.07
N VAL A 525 -18.11 -12.32 12.35
CA VAL A 525 -17.99 -10.84 12.26
C VAL A 525 -18.07 -10.28 13.68
N ARG A 526 -17.17 -9.33 13.98
CA ARG A 526 -17.17 -8.59 15.25
C ARG A 526 -17.11 -7.09 14.95
N SER A 527 -17.68 -6.29 15.82
CA SER A 527 -17.52 -4.84 15.73
C SER A 527 -16.10 -4.43 16.13
N LEU A 528 -15.61 -3.36 15.52
CA LEU A 528 -14.31 -2.80 15.87
C LEU A 528 -14.24 -2.37 17.34
N GLN A 529 -15.37 -1.91 17.90
CA GLN A 529 -15.51 -1.52 19.31
C GLN A 529 -15.32 -2.72 20.27
N GLU A 530 -15.91 -3.87 19.96
CA GLU A 530 -15.70 -5.11 20.73
C GLU A 530 -14.24 -5.54 20.68
N LEU A 531 -13.63 -5.48 19.51
CA LEU A 531 -12.22 -5.80 19.34
C LEU A 531 -11.34 -4.87 20.18
N HIS A 532 -11.54 -3.56 20.08
CA HIS A 532 -10.77 -2.55 20.82
C HIS A 532 -10.96 -2.70 22.35
N SER A 533 -12.16 -3.07 22.81
CA SER A 533 -12.38 -3.33 24.24
C SER A 533 -11.55 -4.52 24.76
N GLN A 534 -11.38 -5.55 23.93
CA GLN A 534 -10.54 -6.71 24.26
C GLN A 534 -9.05 -6.36 24.26
N LEU A 535 -8.59 -5.58 23.27
CA LEU A 535 -7.20 -5.10 23.21
C LEU A 535 -6.89 -4.10 24.35
N GLY A 536 -7.85 -3.25 24.73
CA GLY A 536 -7.71 -2.28 25.81
C GLY A 536 -7.67 -2.89 27.23
N ASN A 537 -8.31 -4.03 27.44
CA ASN A 537 -8.27 -4.74 28.73
C ASN A 537 -6.93 -5.46 28.99
N GLY A 538 -6.06 -5.53 27.99
CA GLY A 538 -4.69 -6.06 28.11
C GLY A 538 -3.61 -4.98 28.22
N LYS A 539 -3.98 -3.67 28.15
CA LYS A 539 -3.05 -2.50 28.20
C LYS A 539 -2.85 -1.96 29.60
#